data_7fc03005d1bc6b1b90f5b5e3b9d67545
#
_entry.id   7fc03005d1bc6b1b90f5b5e3b9d67545
#
_cell.length_a   1.000
_cell.length_b   1.000
_cell.length_c   1.000
_cell.angle_alpha   90.00
_cell.angle_beta   90.00
_cell.angle_gamma   90.00
#
_symmetry.space_group_name_H-M   'P 1'
#
loop_
_entity.id
_entity.type
_entity.pdbx_description
1 polymer ?
#
loop_
_entity_poly.entity_id
_entity_poly.type
_entity_poly.pdbx_seq_one_letter_code
_entity_poly.pdbx_strand_id
1 'polypeptide(L)'
;MTSGPKTPWRCASPFYIAALMASNDAEVEMFFNMDGTRLLKKGVAERILPAEPNCLGVNGKKLKTVYDFMKDAKQAGVKFYSCKQAIDALGYKQEELIPELDGIVPASEFALRAMEADKVITF
;
A
#
# COMPACT_ATOMS: atom_id res chain seq x y z
N MET A 1 4.99 -3.87 3.28
CA MET A 1 3.97 -2.93 3.84
C MET A 1 3.18 -3.64 4.91
N THR A 2 3.53 -3.44 6.16
CA THR A 2 2.80 -3.98 7.33
C THR A 2 1.99 -2.91 8.06
N SER A 3 2.32 -1.63 7.85
CA SER A 3 1.56 -0.50 8.36
C SER A 3 0.19 -0.39 7.68
N GLY A 4 -0.83 -0.09 8.45
CA GLY A 4 -2.21 -0.07 8.01
C GLY A 4 -3.09 0.88 8.86
N PRO A 5 -4.41 0.69 8.88
CA PRO A 5 -5.35 1.59 9.55
C PRO A 5 -5.04 1.90 11.02
N LYS A 6 -4.33 1.00 11.71
CA LYS A 6 -3.93 1.22 13.12
C LYS A 6 -2.77 2.20 13.27
N THR A 7 -2.04 2.48 12.20
CA THR A 7 -0.92 3.42 12.17
C THR A 7 -1.05 4.38 10.98
N PRO A 8 -2.11 5.20 10.92
CA PRO A 8 -2.47 5.98 9.74
C PRO A 8 -1.34 6.94 9.28
N TRP A 9 -0.59 7.50 10.22
CA TRP A 9 0.55 8.40 9.94
C TRP A 9 1.72 7.72 9.23
N ARG A 10 1.77 6.37 9.23
CA ARG A 10 2.81 5.59 8.53
C ARG A 10 2.39 5.10 7.15
N CYS A 11 1.14 5.35 6.74
CA CYS A 11 0.59 4.73 5.54
C CYS A 11 0.93 5.46 4.23
N ALA A 12 1.19 6.77 4.24
CA ALA A 12 1.43 7.52 3.00
C ALA A 12 2.86 7.38 2.47
N SER A 13 3.86 7.45 3.37
CA SER A 13 5.27 7.44 2.99
C SER A 13 5.69 6.24 2.13
N PRO A 14 5.23 5.01 2.39
CA PRO A 14 5.57 3.86 1.55
C PRO A 14 5.16 4.05 0.09
N PHE A 15 3.95 4.53 -0.15
CA PHE A 15 3.43 4.76 -1.51
C PHE A 15 4.16 5.90 -2.21
N TYR A 16 4.44 6.97 -1.48
CA TYR A 16 5.18 8.11 -2.01
C TYR A 16 6.60 7.71 -2.43
N ILE A 17 7.32 6.98 -1.58
CA ILE A 17 8.67 6.47 -1.87
C ILE A 17 8.63 5.50 -3.06
N ALA A 18 7.67 4.57 -3.08
CA ALA A 18 7.51 3.62 -4.17
C ALA A 18 7.25 4.33 -5.51
N ALA A 19 6.38 5.35 -5.53
CA ALA A 19 6.10 6.15 -6.72
C ALA A 19 7.35 6.89 -7.22
N LEU A 20 8.15 7.48 -6.32
CA LEU A 20 9.40 8.15 -6.68
C LEU A 20 10.42 7.15 -7.27
N MET A 21 10.56 5.97 -6.68
CA MET A 21 11.45 4.92 -7.21
C MET A 21 11.01 4.48 -8.60
N ALA A 22 9.72 4.20 -8.79
CA ALA A 22 9.17 3.81 -10.09
C ALA A 22 9.32 4.91 -11.15
N SER A 23 9.16 6.18 -10.77
CA SER A 23 9.39 7.33 -11.65
C SER A 23 10.86 7.53 -12.05
N ASN A 24 11.79 6.83 -11.40
CA ASN A 24 13.22 6.80 -11.73
C ASN A 24 13.62 5.42 -12.29
N ASP A 25 12.75 4.82 -13.09
CA ASP A 25 12.97 3.59 -13.86
C ASP A 25 13.22 2.33 -13.01
N ALA A 26 12.89 2.33 -11.71
CA ALA A 26 12.93 1.13 -10.91
C ALA A 26 11.66 0.28 -11.11
N GLU A 27 11.80 -1.04 -11.21
CA GLU A 27 10.68 -1.96 -11.05
C GLU A 27 10.36 -2.07 -9.55
N VAL A 28 9.14 -1.68 -9.16
CA VAL A 28 8.73 -1.63 -7.77
C VAL A 28 7.51 -2.51 -7.52
N GLU A 29 7.67 -3.46 -6.60
CA GLU A 29 6.58 -4.26 -6.08
C GLU A 29 6.32 -3.90 -4.61
N MET A 30 5.06 -3.70 -4.25
CA MET A 30 4.63 -3.54 -2.85
C MET A 30 3.85 -4.78 -2.42
N PHE A 31 4.36 -5.44 -1.37
CA PHE A 31 3.69 -6.59 -0.78
C PHE A 31 2.99 -6.20 0.52
N PHE A 32 1.67 -6.34 0.54
CA PHE A 32 0.82 -6.03 1.68
C PHE A 32 0.65 -7.23 2.59
N ASN A 33 0.91 -7.03 3.88
CA ASN A 33 0.78 -8.06 4.90
C ASN A 33 0.26 -7.46 6.21
N MET A 34 -0.20 -8.30 7.12
CA MET A 34 -0.68 -7.90 8.44
C MET A 34 -1.75 -6.78 8.36
N ASP A 35 -1.57 -5.69 9.13
CA ASP A 35 -2.50 -4.56 9.13
C ASP A 35 -2.53 -3.82 7.78
N GLY A 36 -1.43 -3.84 7.03
CA GLY A 36 -1.33 -3.27 5.69
C GLY A 36 -2.32 -3.89 4.69
N THR A 37 -2.64 -5.18 4.82
CA THR A 37 -3.64 -5.86 3.98
C THR A 37 -5.02 -5.21 4.07
N ARG A 38 -5.35 -4.60 5.21
CA ARG A 38 -6.64 -3.91 5.41
C ARG A 38 -6.82 -2.69 4.50
N LEU A 39 -5.72 -2.08 4.04
CA LEU A 39 -5.77 -0.96 3.09
C LEU A 39 -6.32 -1.37 1.72
N LEU A 40 -6.24 -2.66 1.39
CA LEU A 40 -6.71 -3.20 0.12
C LEU A 40 -8.22 -3.42 0.07
N LYS A 41 -8.92 -3.32 1.21
CA LYS A 41 -10.39 -3.39 1.21
C LYS A 41 -10.96 -2.05 0.77
N LYS A 42 -11.88 -2.10 -0.21
CA LYS A 42 -12.62 -0.92 -0.71
C LYS A 42 -13.20 -0.10 0.45
N GLY A 43 -13.07 1.20 0.41
CA GLY A 43 -13.60 2.13 1.40
C GLY A 43 -12.73 2.27 2.67
N VAL A 44 -11.62 1.55 2.81
CA VAL A 44 -10.73 1.67 3.97
C VAL A 44 -9.72 2.79 3.76
N ALA A 45 -8.86 2.68 2.75
CA ALA A 45 -7.80 3.65 2.48
C ALA A 45 -8.35 5.05 2.12
N GLU A 46 -9.54 5.12 1.54
CA GLU A 46 -10.24 6.37 1.18
C GLU A 46 -10.61 7.22 2.41
N ARG A 47 -10.73 6.61 3.59
CA ARG A 47 -11.09 7.29 4.84
C ARG A 47 -9.91 7.63 5.74
N ILE A 48 -8.70 7.23 5.34
CA ILE A 48 -7.50 7.45 6.13
C ILE A 48 -6.78 8.71 5.62
N LEU A 49 -6.63 9.70 6.50
CA LEU A 49 -5.73 10.81 6.30
C LEU A 49 -4.39 10.48 6.97
N PRO A 50 -3.28 10.57 6.24
CA PRO A 50 -1.96 10.17 6.75
C PRO A 50 -1.32 11.17 7.69
N ALA A 51 -1.96 12.32 7.91
CA ALA A 51 -1.50 13.36 8.80
C ALA A 51 -2.29 13.36 10.11
N GLU A 52 -1.66 13.78 11.20
CA GLU A 52 -2.39 14.07 12.43
C GLU A 52 -3.40 15.22 12.18
N PRO A 53 -4.52 15.25 12.92
CA PRO A 53 -5.54 16.29 12.77
C PRO A 53 -4.99 17.73 12.84
N ASN A 54 -3.91 17.95 13.60
CA ASN A 54 -3.26 19.25 13.78
C ASN A 54 -2.31 19.61 12.63
N CYS A 55 -2.01 18.68 11.73
CA CYS A 55 -1.23 18.90 10.51
C CYS A 55 -2.11 19.21 9.30
N LEU A 56 -3.37 19.58 9.55
CA LEU A 56 -4.34 19.89 8.52
C LEU A 56 -3.91 21.09 7.69
N GLY A 57 -3.52 20.76 6.49
CA GLY A 57 -3.45 21.63 5.33
C GLY A 57 -3.02 23.08 5.55
N VAL A 58 -1.74 23.32 5.45
CA VAL A 58 -1.26 24.68 5.17
C VAL A 58 -1.97 25.16 3.90
N ASN A 59 -2.72 26.24 3.98
CA ASN A 59 -3.41 26.93 2.89
C ASN A 59 -4.72 26.32 2.36
N GLY A 60 -5.54 25.65 3.19
CA GLY A 60 -6.91 25.23 2.80
C GLY A 60 -6.99 24.19 1.69
N LYS A 61 -5.89 23.54 1.31
CA LYS A 61 -5.88 22.45 0.33
C LYS A 61 -6.41 21.18 0.97
N LYS A 62 -7.31 20.50 0.26
CA LYS A 62 -7.78 19.18 0.65
C LYS A 62 -6.59 18.21 0.76
N LEU A 63 -6.43 17.58 1.92
CA LEU A 63 -5.40 16.56 2.12
C LEU A 63 -5.69 15.33 1.27
N LYS A 64 -4.64 14.74 0.70
CA LYS A 64 -4.73 13.44 0.04
C LYS A 64 -5.00 12.36 1.07
N THR A 65 -5.91 11.46 0.74
CA THR A 65 -6.14 10.22 1.50
C THR A 65 -5.03 9.21 1.22
N VAL A 66 -4.94 8.17 2.02
CA VAL A 66 -4.01 7.05 1.74
C VAL A 66 -4.33 6.43 0.37
N TYR A 67 -5.61 6.34 -0.01
CA TYR A 67 -5.99 5.83 -1.32
C TYR A 67 -5.52 6.73 -2.48
N ASP A 68 -5.47 8.04 -2.32
CA ASP A 68 -4.90 8.93 -3.32
C ASP A 68 -3.41 8.66 -3.54
N PHE A 69 -2.63 8.41 -2.47
CA PHE A 69 -1.23 7.99 -2.59
C PHE A 69 -1.08 6.61 -3.24
N MET A 70 -2.00 5.68 -2.97
CA MET A 70 -2.01 4.37 -3.64
C MET A 70 -2.23 4.53 -5.15
N LYS A 71 -3.18 5.37 -5.56
CA LYS A 71 -3.41 5.66 -6.99
C LYS A 71 -2.20 6.30 -7.66
N ASP A 72 -1.55 7.26 -7.00
CA ASP A 72 -0.32 7.87 -7.52
C ASP A 72 0.77 6.82 -7.75
N ALA A 73 0.96 5.90 -6.79
CA ALA A 73 1.93 4.81 -6.91
C ALA A 73 1.59 3.87 -8.08
N LYS A 74 0.31 3.52 -8.24
CA LYS A 74 -0.13 2.70 -9.39
C LYS A 74 0.10 3.41 -10.72
N GLN A 75 -0.18 4.70 -10.79
CA GLN A 75 0.05 5.51 -12.00
C GLN A 75 1.54 5.59 -12.35
N ALA A 76 2.43 5.57 -11.36
CA ALA A 76 3.87 5.51 -11.56
C ALA A 76 4.38 4.10 -11.98
N GLY A 77 3.52 3.08 -11.99
CA GLY A 77 3.87 1.73 -12.42
C GLY A 77 4.14 0.73 -11.30
N VAL A 78 3.93 1.11 -10.03
CA VAL A 78 4.12 0.21 -8.89
C VAL A 78 3.13 -0.95 -8.94
N LYS A 79 3.59 -2.18 -8.70
CA LYS A 79 2.74 -3.38 -8.60
C LYS A 79 2.35 -3.64 -7.15
N PHE A 80 1.10 -4.00 -6.94
CA PHE A 80 0.55 -4.30 -5.61
C PHE A 80 0.21 -5.79 -5.49
N TYR A 81 0.80 -6.44 -4.49
CA TYR A 81 0.52 -7.83 -4.14
C TYR A 81 0.11 -7.95 -2.69
N SER A 82 -0.81 -8.85 -2.40
CA SER A 82 -1.23 -9.14 -1.04
C SER A 82 -0.83 -10.54 -0.59
N CYS A 83 -0.53 -10.67 0.69
CA CYS A 83 -0.32 -11.98 1.32
C CYS A 83 -1.64 -12.77 1.34
N LYS A 84 -1.62 -13.97 0.74
CA LYS A 84 -2.78 -14.85 0.73
C LYS A 84 -3.25 -15.19 2.15
N GLN A 85 -2.34 -15.54 3.05
CA GLN A 85 -2.67 -15.89 4.42
C GLN A 85 -3.36 -14.72 5.17
N ALA A 86 -2.96 -13.47 4.88
CA ALA A 86 -3.58 -12.30 5.49
C ALA A 86 -5.00 -12.05 4.93
N ILE A 87 -5.20 -12.24 3.63
CA ILE A 87 -6.54 -12.16 3.00
C ILE A 87 -7.47 -13.22 3.59
N ASP A 88 -7.00 -14.48 3.68
CA ASP A 88 -7.78 -15.59 4.24
C ASP A 88 -8.13 -15.35 5.72
N ALA A 89 -7.17 -14.89 6.53
CA ALA A 89 -7.37 -14.59 7.95
C ALA A 89 -8.36 -13.43 8.19
N LEU A 90 -8.40 -12.46 7.28
CA LEU A 90 -9.35 -11.34 7.33
C LEU A 90 -10.71 -11.69 6.73
N GLY A 91 -10.84 -12.85 6.06
CA GLY A 91 -12.07 -13.28 5.40
C GLY A 91 -12.50 -12.40 4.24
N TYR A 92 -11.55 -11.72 3.59
CA TYR A 92 -11.87 -10.83 2.47
C TYR A 92 -12.13 -11.62 1.19
N LYS A 93 -13.19 -11.26 0.50
CA LYS A 93 -13.52 -11.78 -0.81
C LYS A 93 -12.90 -10.90 -1.90
N GLN A 94 -12.65 -11.49 -3.08
CA GLN A 94 -12.02 -10.79 -4.21
C GLN A 94 -12.77 -9.50 -4.59
N GLU A 95 -14.10 -9.54 -4.59
CA GLU A 95 -14.97 -8.41 -4.94
C GLU A 95 -14.92 -7.25 -3.93
N GLU A 96 -14.41 -7.50 -2.70
CA GLU A 96 -14.25 -6.48 -1.66
C GLU A 96 -12.93 -5.73 -1.78
N LEU A 97 -12.01 -6.20 -2.61
CA LEU A 97 -10.68 -5.63 -2.76
C LEU A 97 -10.66 -4.52 -3.82
N ILE A 98 -9.73 -3.58 -3.66
CA ILE A 98 -9.52 -2.49 -4.61
C ILE A 98 -9.08 -3.02 -5.98
N PRO A 99 -9.46 -2.35 -7.08
CA PRO A 99 -9.11 -2.79 -8.43
C PRO A 99 -7.61 -2.66 -8.75
N GLU A 100 -6.87 -1.86 -8.00
CA GLU A 100 -5.43 -1.64 -8.17
C GLU A 100 -4.57 -2.83 -7.74
N LEU A 101 -5.15 -3.83 -7.05
CA LEU A 101 -4.43 -5.03 -6.63
C LEU A 101 -4.09 -5.90 -7.85
N ASP A 102 -2.80 -6.13 -8.08
CA ASP A 102 -2.32 -6.95 -9.21
C ASP A 102 -2.38 -8.45 -8.92
N GLY A 103 -2.30 -8.85 -7.64
CA GLY A 103 -2.41 -10.27 -7.31
C GLY A 103 -2.36 -10.57 -5.81
N ILE A 104 -2.75 -11.80 -5.50
CA ILE A 104 -2.67 -12.38 -4.16
C ILE A 104 -1.69 -13.54 -4.23
N VAL A 105 -0.62 -13.47 -3.47
CA VAL A 105 0.46 -14.46 -3.51
C VAL A 105 0.78 -15.02 -2.12
N PRO A 106 1.24 -16.26 -2.01
CA PRO A 106 1.68 -16.81 -0.74
C PRO A 106 2.97 -16.13 -0.24
N ALA A 107 3.20 -16.14 1.06
CA ALA A 107 4.40 -15.56 1.67
C ALA A 107 5.70 -16.20 1.15
N SER A 108 5.67 -17.48 0.76
CA SER A 108 6.81 -18.18 0.15
C SER A 108 7.23 -17.56 -1.19
N GLU A 109 6.27 -17.18 -2.03
CA GLU A 109 6.55 -16.49 -3.30
C GLU A 109 7.14 -15.11 -3.06
N PHE A 110 6.59 -14.36 -2.10
CA PHE A 110 7.17 -13.08 -1.70
C PHE A 110 8.62 -13.23 -1.22
N ALA A 111 8.92 -14.26 -0.42
CA ALA A 111 10.28 -14.51 0.06
C ALA A 111 11.26 -14.75 -1.09
N LEU A 112 10.87 -15.53 -2.10
CA LEU A 112 11.70 -15.75 -3.30
C LEU A 112 11.95 -14.45 -4.07
N ARG A 113 10.88 -13.66 -4.32
CA ARG A 113 11.01 -12.37 -5.01
C ARG A 113 11.91 -11.40 -4.22
N ALA A 114 11.78 -11.38 -2.89
CA ALA A 114 12.61 -10.53 -2.03
C ALA A 114 14.11 -10.94 -2.05
N MET A 115 14.41 -12.22 -2.23
CA MET A 115 15.79 -12.70 -2.38
C MET A 115 16.41 -12.30 -3.72
N GLU A 116 15.61 -12.12 -4.77
CA GLU A 116 16.05 -11.72 -6.10
C GLU A 116 16.10 -10.19 -6.28
N ALA A 117 15.43 -9.44 -5.40
CA ALA A 117 15.37 -8.00 -5.49
C ALA A 117 16.70 -7.33 -5.10
N ASP A 118 17.10 -6.30 -5.82
CA ASP A 118 18.28 -5.49 -5.48
C ASP A 118 18.16 -4.81 -4.11
N LYS A 119 16.95 -4.43 -3.74
CA LYS A 119 16.64 -3.79 -2.46
C LYS A 119 15.28 -4.21 -1.92
N VAL A 120 15.21 -4.43 -0.62
CA VAL A 120 13.96 -4.65 0.11
C VAL A 120 13.83 -3.59 1.20
N ILE A 121 12.71 -2.87 1.20
CA ILE A 121 12.39 -1.85 2.20
C ILE A 121 11.13 -2.28 2.95
N THR A 122 11.14 -2.17 4.26
CA THR A 122 10.00 -2.55 5.12
C THR A 122 9.39 -1.35 5.83
N PHE A 123 8.04 -1.33 5.88
CA PHE A 123 7.26 -0.30 6.54
C PHE A 123 6.17 -0.90 7.42
#